data_9c81db3affa18c4a2954375f525f2622
#
_entry.id   9c81db3affa18c4a2954375f525f2622
#
_cell.length_a   1.000
_cell.length_b   1.000
_cell.length_c   1.000
_cell.angle_alpha   90.00
_cell.angle_beta   90.00
_cell.angle_gamma   90.00
#
_symmetry.space_group_name_H-M   'P 1'
#
loop_
_entity.id
_entity.type
_entity.pdbx_description
1 polymer ?
#
loop_
_entity_poly.entity_id
_entity_poly.type
_entity_poly.pdbx_seq_one_letter_code
_entity_poly.pdbx_strand_id
1 'polypeptide(L)'
;MTKKVAVILSGCGVYDGAEIHESVIALLRLDQRGAKVQCFAPNIAQHHVIDHTTGDEMPESRNVLVESARIARGEIKDVRELKAEDFDALIVPGGFGAAKNLSDFALSGASCTVQPDVLAAARGFAEAHKPVGLICISPALAAKIYGAGVSCTIGNDAGTAAALTEMGAQHVECEVSEIVQDEKRKLVTTPAYMLAQSISEAAAGINKLVDRVLELTH
;
A
#
# COMPACT_ATOMS: atom_id res chain seq x y z
N MET A 1 -9.64 -22.91 -6.13
CA MET A 1 -10.59 -21.80 -6.38
C MET A 1 -9.79 -20.56 -6.79
N THR A 2 -10.36 -19.67 -7.60
CA THR A 2 -9.71 -18.41 -7.98
C THR A 2 -9.67 -17.47 -6.77
N LYS A 3 -8.49 -16.96 -6.43
CA LYS A 3 -8.33 -16.05 -5.30
C LYS A 3 -8.87 -14.66 -5.65
N LYS A 4 -9.50 -14.02 -4.69
CA LYS A 4 -10.02 -12.65 -4.80
C LYS A 4 -9.14 -11.71 -3.99
N VAL A 5 -8.57 -10.69 -4.62
CA VAL A 5 -7.67 -9.74 -3.96
C VAL A 5 -8.22 -8.33 -4.06
N ALA A 6 -8.33 -7.67 -2.92
CA ALA A 6 -8.61 -6.24 -2.85
C ALA A 6 -7.30 -5.46 -3.00
N VAL A 7 -7.34 -4.35 -3.75
CA VAL A 7 -6.22 -3.42 -3.88
C VAL A 7 -6.71 -2.03 -3.48
N ILE A 8 -6.12 -1.42 -2.46
CA ILE A 8 -6.44 -0.04 -2.07
C ILE A 8 -5.43 0.90 -2.73
N LEU A 9 -5.95 1.79 -3.58
CA LEU A 9 -5.19 2.86 -4.24
C LEU A 9 -5.39 4.19 -3.50
N SER A 10 -4.48 5.13 -3.74
CA SER A 10 -4.42 6.40 -3.01
C SER A 10 -4.38 7.64 -3.90
N GLY A 11 -4.85 7.53 -5.13
CA GLY A 11 -4.72 8.52 -6.20
C GLY A 11 -3.94 7.96 -7.38
N CYS A 12 -3.35 8.81 -8.21
CA CYS A 12 -2.61 8.42 -9.41
C CYS A 12 -1.42 9.35 -9.64
N GLY A 13 -0.25 8.98 -9.14
CA GLY A 13 1.00 9.75 -9.26
C GLY A 13 1.85 9.62 -8.00
N VAL A 14 3.18 9.47 -8.15
CA VAL A 14 4.08 9.18 -7.03
C VAL A 14 4.07 10.28 -5.96
N TYR A 15 3.97 11.56 -6.33
CA TYR A 15 4.10 12.67 -5.38
C TYR A 15 2.81 13.02 -4.62
N ASP A 16 1.64 12.66 -5.15
CA ASP A 16 0.34 13.04 -4.58
C ASP A 16 -0.70 11.91 -4.55
N GLY A 17 -0.34 10.71 -5.02
CA GLY A 17 -1.23 9.59 -5.15
C GLY A 17 -0.51 8.24 -5.01
N ALA A 18 -1.14 7.19 -5.55
CA ALA A 18 -0.51 5.88 -5.66
C ALA A 18 0.64 5.91 -6.68
N GLU A 19 1.75 5.24 -6.35
CA GLU A 19 2.85 5.08 -7.31
C GLU A 19 2.36 4.21 -8.47
N ILE A 20 2.46 4.74 -9.69
CA ILE A 20 1.82 4.12 -10.87
C ILE A 20 2.49 2.79 -11.23
N HIS A 21 3.83 2.73 -11.24
CA HIS A 21 4.55 1.51 -11.58
C HIS A 21 4.29 0.40 -10.56
N GLU A 22 4.35 0.71 -9.26
CA GLU A 22 4.07 -0.26 -8.20
C GLU A 22 2.65 -0.80 -8.31
N SER A 23 1.68 0.07 -8.55
CA SER A 23 0.27 -0.30 -8.73
C SER A 23 0.09 -1.21 -9.93
N VAL A 24 0.65 -0.83 -11.09
CA VAL A 24 0.52 -1.61 -12.34
C VAL A 24 1.26 -2.94 -12.25
N ILE A 25 2.46 -2.98 -11.66
CA ILE A 25 3.22 -4.23 -11.49
C ILE A 25 2.45 -5.20 -10.56
N ALA A 26 1.90 -4.70 -9.45
CA ALA A 26 1.09 -5.51 -8.55
C ALA A 26 -0.16 -6.06 -9.26
N LEU A 27 -0.89 -5.22 -9.99
CA LEU A 27 -2.06 -5.63 -10.77
C LEU A 27 -1.71 -6.65 -11.86
N LEU A 28 -0.60 -6.40 -12.59
CA LEU A 28 -0.11 -7.32 -13.62
C LEU A 28 0.25 -8.69 -13.03
N ARG A 29 0.97 -8.70 -11.89
CA ARG A 29 1.35 -9.96 -11.25
C ARG A 29 0.14 -10.73 -10.74
N LEU A 30 -0.85 -10.06 -10.15
CA LEU A 30 -2.11 -10.68 -9.74
C LEU A 30 -2.85 -11.31 -10.93
N ASP A 31 -2.93 -10.61 -12.06
CA ASP A 31 -3.56 -11.12 -13.28
C ASP A 31 -2.80 -12.35 -13.83
N GLN A 32 -1.47 -12.28 -13.92
CA GLN A 32 -0.61 -13.40 -14.33
C GLN A 32 -0.79 -14.65 -13.43
N ARG A 33 -1.13 -14.46 -12.16
CA ARG A 33 -1.40 -15.52 -11.21
C ARG A 33 -2.86 -15.98 -11.22
N GLY A 34 -3.68 -15.41 -12.09
CA GLY A 34 -5.11 -15.77 -12.23
C GLY A 34 -6.00 -15.31 -11.08
N ALA A 35 -5.57 -14.33 -10.30
CA ALA A 35 -6.38 -13.75 -9.24
C ALA A 35 -7.47 -12.83 -9.82
N LYS A 36 -8.63 -12.77 -9.15
CA LYS A 36 -9.63 -11.73 -9.41
C LYS A 36 -9.34 -10.54 -8.54
N VAL A 37 -9.21 -9.36 -9.17
CA VAL A 37 -8.87 -8.13 -8.48
C VAL A 37 -10.06 -7.20 -8.46
N GLN A 38 -10.27 -6.52 -7.32
CA GLN A 38 -11.14 -5.35 -7.22
C GLN A 38 -10.34 -4.22 -6.56
N CYS A 39 -10.23 -3.10 -7.26
CA CYS A 39 -9.62 -1.89 -6.72
C CYS A 39 -10.62 -1.10 -5.86
N PHE A 40 -10.08 -0.43 -4.85
CA PHE A 40 -10.80 0.47 -3.95
C PHE A 40 -9.96 1.72 -3.69
N ALA A 41 -10.62 2.81 -3.35
CA ALA A 41 -9.96 4.02 -2.84
C ALA A 41 -10.93 4.83 -1.97
N PRO A 42 -10.44 5.65 -1.04
CA PRO A 42 -11.30 6.55 -0.28
C PRO A 42 -11.85 7.66 -1.18
N ASN A 43 -13.14 7.95 -1.03
CA ASN A 43 -13.80 9.04 -1.75
C ASN A 43 -13.62 10.36 -0.99
N ILE A 44 -12.42 10.89 -1.02
CA ILE A 44 -11.99 12.09 -0.33
C ILE A 44 -11.18 13.00 -1.25
N ALA A 45 -11.03 14.26 -0.88
CA ALA A 45 -10.09 15.16 -1.56
C ALA A 45 -8.65 14.68 -1.33
N GLN A 46 -7.80 14.78 -2.36
CA GLN A 46 -6.35 14.65 -2.20
C GLN A 46 -5.84 15.75 -1.26
N HIS A 47 -4.77 15.44 -0.53
CA HIS A 47 -4.10 16.44 0.30
C HIS A 47 -3.67 17.66 -0.50
N HIS A 48 -3.09 17.42 -1.67
CA HIS A 48 -2.72 18.44 -2.65
C HIS A 48 -2.56 17.81 -4.04
N VAL A 49 -2.31 18.62 -5.05
CA VAL A 49 -2.01 18.18 -6.42
C VAL A 49 -0.63 18.70 -6.80
N ILE A 50 0.23 17.80 -7.29
CA ILE A 50 1.62 18.11 -7.63
C ILE A 50 1.84 18.02 -9.14
N ASP A 51 2.48 19.03 -9.71
CA ASP A 51 3.06 18.94 -11.04
C ASP A 51 4.28 18.03 -10.98
N HIS A 52 4.15 16.83 -11.55
CA HIS A 52 5.22 15.83 -11.51
C HIS A 52 6.44 16.20 -12.38
N THR A 53 6.37 17.24 -13.21
CA THR A 53 7.52 17.73 -13.98
C THR A 53 8.40 18.67 -13.17
N THR A 54 7.85 19.37 -12.19
CA THR A 54 8.55 20.36 -11.37
C THR A 54 8.65 19.98 -9.90
N GLY A 55 7.69 19.16 -9.40
CA GLY A 55 7.51 18.87 -7.99
C GLY A 55 6.74 19.94 -7.21
N ASP A 56 6.23 20.98 -7.90
CA ASP A 56 5.52 22.06 -7.27
C ASP A 56 4.03 21.76 -7.07
N GLU A 57 3.44 22.35 -6.03
CA GLU A 57 2.01 22.26 -5.80
C GLU A 57 1.23 23.09 -6.82
N MET A 58 0.19 22.49 -7.40
CA MET A 58 -0.72 23.14 -8.34
C MET A 58 -1.93 23.71 -7.60
N PRO A 59 -2.45 24.89 -8.05
CA PRO A 59 -3.62 25.52 -7.44
C PRO A 59 -4.93 24.86 -7.91
N GLU A 60 -5.05 23.56 -7.71
CA GLU A 60 -6.24 22.76 -8.02
C GLU A 60 -6.50 21.71 -6.95
N SER A 61 -7.66 21.10 -6.97
CA SER A 61 -7.98 19.96 -6.11
C SER A 61 -8.47 18.78 -6.93
N ARG A 62 -8.16 17.57 -6.47
CA ARG A 62 -8.61 16.31 -7.08
C ARG A 62 -9.15 15.36 -6.02
N ASN A 63 -9.96 14.41 -6.46
CA ASN A 63 -10.53 13.39 -5.59
C ASN A 63 -9.73 12.10 -5.71
N VAL A 64 -9.39 11.48 -4.57
CA VAL A 64 -8.56 10.27 -4.52
C VAL A 64 -9.19 9.10 -5.28
N LEU A 65 -10.50 8.86 -5.11
CA LEU A 65 -11.20 7.78 -5.82
C LEU A 65 -11.21 8.02 -7.33
N VAL A 66 -11.49 9.25 -7.75
CA VAL A 66 -11.54 9.63 -9.17
C VAL A 66 -10.18 9.46 -9.83
N GLU A 67 -9.10 9.91 -9.17
CA GLU A 67 -7.75 9.74 -9.71
C GLU A 67 -7.29 8.27 -9.69
N SER A 68 -7.60 7.52 -8.64
CA SER A 68 -7.31 6.09 -8.55
C SER A 68 -7.99 5.28 -9.68
N ALA A 69 -9.16 5.71 -10.12
CA ALA A 69 -9.88 5.09 -11.23
C ALA A 69 -9.08 5.09 -12.55
N ARG A 70 -8.12 5.99 -12.72
CA ARG A 70 -7.23 6.03 -13.90
C ARG A 70 -6.36 4.77 -13.96
N ILE A 71 -5.79 4.33 -12.83
CA ILE A 71 -5.01 3.10 -12.72
C ILE A 71 -5.90 1.88 -12.90
N ALA A 72 -7.07 1.88 -12.25
CA ALA A 72 -8.04 0.79 -12.29
C ALA A 72 -8.88 0.74 -13.59
N ARG A 73 -8.66 1.66 -14.54
CA ARG A 73 -9.43 1.78 -15.79
C ARG A 73 -10.94 1.89 -15.58
N GLY A 74 -11.33 2.61 -14.52
CA GLY A 74 -12.71 2.82 -14.13
C GLY A 74 -13.30 1.75 -13.21
N GLU A 75 -12.71 0.57 -13.12
CA GLU A 75 -13.19 -0.54 -12.31
C GLU A 75 -12.73 -0.40 -10.84
N ILE A 76 -13.33 0.54 -10.13
CA ILE A 76 -12.98 0.87 -8.75
C ILE A 76 -14.24 1.16 -7.91
N LYS A 77 -14.16 0.89 -6.62
CA LYS A 77 -15.21 1.18 -5.64
C LYS A 77 -14.69 2.06 -4.50
N ASP A 78 -15.63 2.71 -3.82
CA ASP A 78 -15.32 3.40 -2.58
C ASP A 78 -14.84 2.39 -1.51
N VAL A 79 -13.79 2.73 -0.76
CA VAL A 79 -13.23 1.86 0.27
C VAL A 79 -14.23 1.49 1.36
N ARG A 80 -15.28 2.31 1.56
CA ARG A 80 -16.39 2.00 2.48
C ARG A 80 -17.19 0.77 2.09
N GLU A 81 -17.12 0.36 0.81
CA GLU A 81 -17.75 -0.86 0.31
C GLU A 81 -16.87 -2.11 0.45
N LEU A 82 -15.60 -1.93 0.87
CA LEU A 82 -14.65 -3.03 1.03
C LEU A 82 -14.96 -3.83 2.29
N LYS A 83 -15.40 -5.07 2.09
CA LYS A 83 -15.63 -6.03 3.16
C LYS A 83 -14.57 -7.13 3.08
N ALA A 84 -13.79 -7.29 4.14
CA ALA A 84 -12.73 -8.30 4.17
C ALA A 84 -13.25 -9.73 3.94
N GLU A 85 -14.50 -10.02 4.30
CA GLU A 85 -15.14 -11.32 4.09
C GLU A 85 -15.26 -11.73 2.62
N ASP A 86 -15.35 -10.76 1.69
CA ASP A 86 -15.52 -11.00 0.26
C ASP A 86 -14.20 -11.30 -0.48
N PHE A 87 -13.06 -11.14 0.18
CA PHE A 87 -11.72 -11.24 -0.40
C PHE A 87 -10.81 -12.20 0.38
N ASP A 88 -9.81 -12.74 -0.31
CA ASP A 88 -8.81 -13.64 0.27
C ASP A 88 -7.58 -12.89 0.77
N ALA A 89 -7.28 -11.71 0.20
CA ALA A 89 -6.12 -10.90 0.53
C ALA A 89 -6.33 -9.42 0.22
N LEU A 90 -5.45 -8.56 0.79
CA LEU A 90 -5.36 -7.13 0.52
C LEU A 90 -3.96 -6.77 0.05
N ILE A 91 -3.83 -5.88 -0.95
CA ILE A 91 -2.56 -5.24 -1.32
C ILE A 91 -2.73 -3.73 -1.34
N VAL A 92 -1.74 -3.01 -0.82
CA VAL A 92 -1.69 -1.55 -0.83
C VAL A 92 -0.35 -1.11 -1.45
N PRO A 93 -0.35 -0.61 -2.70
CA PRO A 93 0.82 0.02 -3.31
C PRO A 93 1.25 1.27 -2.54
N GLY A 94 2.48 1.71 -2.79
CA GLY A 94 3.02 2.91 -2.20
C GLY A 94 2.70 4.19 -2.98
N GLY A 95 3.66 5.09 -2.99
CA GLY A 95 3.51 6.47 -3.43
C GLY A 95 3.14 7.39 -2.25
N PHE A 96 3.36 8.68 -2.42
CA PHE A 96 3.05 9.64 -1.34
C PHE A 96 1.57 9.69 -0.99
N GLY A 97 0.67 9.22 -1.86
CA GLY A 97 -0.74 9.11 -1.52
C GLY A 97 -1.02 8.19 -0.33
N ALA A 98 -0.22 7.15 -0.13
CA ALA A 98 -0.32 6.31 1.07
C ALA A 98 0.03 7.11 2.35
N ALA A 99 0.97 8.05 2.26
CA ALA A 99 1.45 8.87 3.36
C ALA A 99 0.78 10.25 3.46
N LYS A 100 -0.08 10.63 2.52
CA LYS A 100 -0.77 11.95 2.47
C LYS A 100 -2.28 11.84 2.35
N ASN A 101 -2.82 10.75 1.77
CA ASN A 101 -4.26 10.53 1.53
C ASN A 101 -4.81 9.36 2.37
N LEU A 102 -4.12 8.22 2.41
CA LEU A 102 -4.52 7.09 3.27
C LEU A 102 -4.13 7.31 4.73
N SER A 103 -3.15 8.15 4.97
CA SER A 103 -2.69 8.61 6.28
C SER A 103 -2.11 10.01 6.15
N ASP A 104 -1.76 10.62 7.26
CA ASP A 104 -1.00 11.87 7.31
C ASP A 104 0.47 11.64 7.73
N PHE A 105 1.00 10.44 7.49
CA PHE A 105 2.36 10.06 7.89
C PHE A 105 3.44 11.02 7.36
N ALA A 106 3.32 11.48 6.11
CA ALA A 106 4.27 12.43 5.53
C ALA A 106 4.29 13.80 6.24
N LEU A 107 3.23 14.13 6.98
CA LEU A 107 3.06 15.41 7.69
C LEU A 107 3.32 15.27 9.18
N SER A 108 2.87 14.16 9.78
CA SER A 108 2.82 13.95 11.23
C SER A 108 3.80 12.88 11.73
N GLY A 109 4.53 12.19 10.82
CA GLY A 109 5.50 11.15 11.19
C GLY A 109 4.89 10.08 12.07
N ALA A 110 5.57 9.75 13.17
CA ALA A 110 5.13 8.72 14.12
C ALA A 110 3.79 9.03 14.80
N SER A 111 3.39 10.30 14.88
CA SER A 111 2.10 10.73 15.43
C SER A 111 0.94 10.63 14.44
N CYS A 112 1.16 10.04 13.27
CA CYS A 112 0.18 10.00 12.20
C CYS A 112 -1.11 9.26 12.58
N THR A 113 -2.17 9.62 11.85
CA THR A 113 -3.45 8.92 11.82
C THR A 113 -3.67 8.30 10.44
N VAL A 114 -4.46 7.23 10.38
CA VAL A 114 -4.88 6.60 9.13
C VAL A 114 -6.33 7.00 8.86
N GLN A 115 -6.65 7.25 7.60
CA GLN A 115 -8.02 7.55 7.17
C GLN A 115 -8.96 6.45 7.69
N PRO A 116 -10.05 6.81 8.41
CA PRO A 116 -10.84 5.86 9.19
C PRO A 116 -11.39 4.67 8.41
N ASP A 117 -11.90 4.91 7.18
CA ASP A 117 -12.49 3.84 6.37
C ASP A 117 -11.41 2.90 5.83
N VAL A 118 -10.22 3.42 5.48
CA VAL A 118 -9.05 2.63 5.09
C VAL A 118 -8.56 1.78 6.25
N LEU A 119 -8.47 2.37 7.45
CA LEU A 119 -8.05 1.66 8.65
C LEU A 119 -9.03 0.53 9.01
N ALA A 120 -10.32 0.81 8.97
CA ALA A 120 -11.36 -0.18 9.24
C ALA A 120 -11.30 -1.35 8.25
N ALA A 121 -11.18 -1.05 6.95
CA ALA A 121 -11.04 -2.06 5.92
C ALA A 121 -9.78 -2.94 6.14
N ALA A 122 -8.61 -2.33 6.32
CA ALA A 122 -7.36 -3.07 6.53
C ALA A 122 -7.36 -3.90 7.81
N ARG A 123 -7.91 -3.38 8.91
CA ARG A 123 -8.10 -4.14 10.16
C ARG A 123 -9.01 -5.35 9.98
N GLY A 124 -10.04 -5.24 9.15
CA GLY A 124 -10.91 -6.37 8.84
C GLY A 124 -10.13 -7.57 8.27
N PHE A 125 -9.12 -7.35 7.42
CA PHE A 125 -8.22 -8.41 6.94
C PHE A 125 -7.33 -8.95 8.06
N ALA A 126 -6.75 -8.06 8.86
CA ALA A 126 -5.88 -8.44 9.99
C ALA A 126 -6.63 -9.30 11.02
N GLU A 127 -7.83 -8.90 11.41
CA GLU A 127 -8.70 -9.62 12.36
C GLU A 127 -9.16 -10.97 11.82
N ALA A 128 -9.41 -11.04 10.49
CA ALA A 128 -9.76 -12.29 9.82
C ALA A 128 -8.52 -13.18 9.50
N HIS A 129 -7.31 -12.82 9.95
CA HIS A 129 -6.05 -13.49 9.65
C HIS A 129 -5.81 -13.72 8.15
N LYS A 130 -6.29 -12.81 7.32
CA LYS A 130 -6.06 -12.81 5.87
C LYS A 130 -4.77 -12.07 5.54
N PRO A 131 -4.02 -12.53 4.52
CA PRO A 131 -2.75 -11.90 4.17
C PRO A 131 -2.93 -10.49 3.63
N VAL A 132 -1.98 -9.62 4.02
CA VAL A 132 -1.90 -8.23 3.56
C VAL A 132 -0.51 -7.97 3.00
N GLY A 133 -0.43 -7.34 1.83
CA GLY A 133 0.79 -6.86 1.22
C GLY A 133 0.88 -5.33 1.27
N LEU A 134 1.95 -4.79 1.83
CA LEU A 134 2.21 -3.35 1.86
C LEU A 134 3.53 -3.05 1.13
N ILE A 135 3.49 -2.13 0.18
CA ILE A 135 4.59 -1.83 -0.74
C ILE A 135 5.15 -0.43 -0.47
N CYS A 136 6.47 -0.27 -0.58
CA CYS A 136 7.17 1.02 -0.55
C CYS A 136 7.01 1.74 0.80
N ILE A 137 6.24 2.83 0.84
CA ILE A 137 5.94 3.61 2.06
C ILE A 137 4.69 3.10 2.80
N SER A 138 3.85 2.27 2.17
CA SER A 138 2.62 1.78 2.78
C SER A 138 2.81 1.00 4.10
N PRO A 139 3.99 0.37 4.39
CA PRO A 139 4.27 -0.20 5.71
C PRO A 139 4.21 0.81 6.86
N ALA A 140 4.20 2.12 6.60
CA ALA A 140 3.87 3.13 7.61
C ALA A 140 2.48 2.92 8.25
N LEU A 141 1.58 2.21 7.58
CA LEU A 141 0.26 1.86 8.10
C LEU A 141 0.30 0.64 9.05
N ALA A 142 1.37 -0.16 9.03
CA ALA A 142 1.41 -1.48 9.67
C ALA A 142 1.13 -1.44 11.18
N ALA A 143 1.78 -0.54 11.93
CA ALA A 143 1.56 -0.41 13.37
C ALA A 143 0.13 0.03 13.73
N LYS A 144 -0.51 0.83 12.89
CA LYS A 144 -1.90 1.27 13.09
C LYS A 144 -2.91 0.15 12.78
N ILE A 145 -2.57 -0.74 11.84
CA ILE A 145 -3.41 -1.90 11.47
C ILE A 145 -3.27 -3.02 12.51
N TYR A 146 -2.03 -3.40 12.85
CA TYR A 146 -1.72 -4.61 13.61
C TYR A 146 -1.33 -4.38 15.08
N GLY A 147 -1.07 -3.13 15.46
CA GLY A 147 -0.55 -2.80 16.79
C GLY A 147 0.97 -3.00 16.92
N ALA A 148 1.47 -2.84 18.13
CA ALA A 148 2.88 -2.94 18.43
C ALA A 148 3.47 -4.34 18.15
N GLY A 149 4.76 -4.36 17.80
CA GLY A 149 5.53 -5.57 17.53
C GLY A 149 5.29 -6.17 16.14
N VAL A 150 4.58 -5.48 15.24
CA VAL A 150 4.46 -5.93 13.84
C VAL A 150 5.78 -5.76 13.11
N SER A 151 6.25 -6.83 12.41
CA SER A 151 7.47 -6.79 11.62
C SER A 151 7.18 -6.33 10.20
N CYS A 152 7.93 -5.33 9.72
CA CYS A 152 7.79 -4.80 8.37
C CYS A 152 9.08 -4.13 7.88
N THR A 153 9.13 -3.80 6.60
CA THR A 153 10.23 -3.07 5.99
C THR A 153 9.75 -1.92 5.13
N ILE A 154 10.55 -0.86 5.04
CA ILE A 154 10.54 0.17 4.01
C ILE A 154 11.90 0.24 3.28
N GLY A 155 12.74 -0.77 3.46
CA GLY A 155 14.11 -0.78 2.94
C GLY A 155 15.13 -0.41 4.01
N ASN A 156 15.86 0.69 3.83
CA ASN A 156 16.95 1.09 4.72
C ASN A 156 16.99 2.60 5.04
N ASP A 157 15.96 3.36 4.72
CA ASP A 157 15.90 4.77 5.10
C ASP A 157 15.79 4.90 6.62
N ALA A 158 16.85 5.42 7.25
CA ALA A 158 16.96 5.47 8.70
C ALA A 158 15.88 6.35 9.36
N GLY A 159 15.50 7.44 8.72
CA GLY A 159 14.48 8.37 9.26
C GLY A 159 13.10 7.72 9.28
N THR A 160 12.70 7.10 8.18
CA THR A 160 11.42 6.40 8.08
C THR A 160 11.40 5.16 9.00
N ALA A 161 12.48 4.39 9.04
CA ALA A 161 12.61 3.24 9.94
C ALA A 161 12.48 3.62 11.43
N ALA A 162 13.08 4.74 11.83
CA ALA A 162 12.95 5.27 13.18
C ALA A 162 11.50 5.65 13.51
N ALA A 163 10.79 6.31 12.59
CA ALA A 163 9.38 6.66 12.77
C ALA A 163 8.48 5.41 12.91
N LEU A 164 8.71 4.37 12.10
CA LEU A 164 7.99 3.11 12.23
C LEU A 164 8.24 2.45 13.60
N THR A 165 9.48 2.49 14.05
CA THR A 165 9.87 1.95 15.36
C THR A 165 9.21 2.72 16.52
N GLU A 166 9.16 4.05 16.43
CA GLU A 166 8.46 4.90 17.39
C GLU A 166 6.95 4.60 17.44
N MET A 167 6.35 4.24 16.29
CA MET A 167 4.96 3.78 16.20
C MET A 167 4.74 2.37 16.80
N GLY A 168 5.81 1.68 17.16
CA GLY A 168 5.79 0.34 17.74
C GLY A 168 6.00 -0.80 16.76
N ALA A 169 6.31 -0.55 15.50
CA ALA A 169 6.68 -1.60 14.55
C ALA A 169 8.13 -2.09 14.80
N GLN A 170 8.41 -3.32 14.36
CA GLN A 170 9.75 -3.88 14.26
C GLN A 170 10.23 -3.73 12.82
N HIS A 171 10.96 -2.65 12.53
CA HIS A 171 11.53 -2.46 11.20
C HIS A 171 12.67 -3.45 10.95
N VAL A 172 12.66 -4.08 9.78
CA VAL A 172 13.69 -5.00 9.31
C VAL A 172 14.27 -4.45 8.01
N GLU A 173 15.59 -4.24 7.95
CA GLU A 173 16.24 -3.86 6.70
C GLU A 173 16.05 -4.93 5.64
N CYS A 174 15.87 -4.51 4.38
CA CYS A 174 15.54 -5.40 3.30
C CYS A 174 16.09 -4.88 1.97
N GLU A 175 16.64 -5.77 1.18
CA GLU A 175 17.07 -5.48 -0.19
C GLU A 175 15.87 -5.24 -1.10
N VAL A 176 16.08 -4.47 -2.18
CA VAL A 176 15.02 -4.08 -3.13
C VAL A 176 14.28 -5.27 -3.75
N SER A 177 14.99 -6.39 -3.98
CA SER A 177 14.43 -7.60 -4.59
C SER A 177 13.81 -8.57 -3.59
N GLU A 178 13.77 -8.21 -2.30
CA GLU A 178 13.34 -9.11 -1.23
C GLU A 178 12.06 -8.62 -0.55
N ILE A 179 11.55 -9.47 0.33
CA ILE A 179 10.36 -9.23 1.14
C ILE A 179 10.66 -9.49 2.62
N VAL A 180 9.93 -8.81 3.49
CA VAL A 180 9.87 -9.13 4.92
C VAL A 180 8.45 -9.63 5.22
N GLN A 181 8.35 -10.75 5.92
CA GLN A 181 7.08 -11.33 6.34
C GLN A 181 6.97 -11.36 7.86
N ASP A 182 5.87 -10.85 8.38
CA ASP A 182 5.40 -11.16 9.72
C ASP A 182 4.50 -12.42 9.64
N GLU A 183 5.08 -13.57 9.99
CA GLU A 183 4.36 -14.86 9.86
C GLU A 183 3.10 -14.92 10.71
N LYS A 184 3.17 -14.40 11.94
CA LYS A 184 2.05 -14.43 12.87
C LYS A 184 0.87 -13.60 12.38
N ARG A 185 1.14 -12.49 11.68
CA ARG A 185 0.14 -11.55 11.20
C ARG A 185 -0.20 -11.71 9.73
N LYS A 186 0.51 -12.60 9.01
CA LYS A 186 0.44 -12.77 7.56
C LYS A 186 0.61 -11.44 6.80
N LEU A 187 1.45 -10.54 7.32
CA LEU A 187 1.84 -9.31 6.65
C LEU A 187 3.09 -9.54 5.82
N VAL A 188 3.07 -9.10 4.57
CA VAL A 188 4.22 -9.14 3.66
C VAL A 188 4.53 -7.73 3.19
N THR A 189 5.78 -7.31 3.28
CA THR A 189 6.23 -5.98 2.89
C THR A 189 7.46 -6.03 1.98
N THR A 190 7.62 -5.05 1.09
CA THR A 190 8.77 -4.92 0.19
C THR A 190 9.11 -3.45 -0.04
N PRO A 191 10.39 -3.10 -0.19
CA PRO A 191 10.82 -1.70 -0.34
C PRO A 191 10.37 -1.01 -1.62
N ALA A 192 10.32 -1.73 -2.76
CA ALA A 192 10.05 -1.14 -4.07
C ALA A 192 10.82 0.17 -4.30
N TYR A 193 10.15 1.27 -4.69
CA TYR A 193 10.82 2.55 -4.97
C TYR A 193 11.36 3.30 -3.74
N MET A 194 11.25 2.78 -2.54
CA MET A 194 12.11 3.25 -1.43
C MET A 194 13.60 2.98 -1.72
N LEU A 195 13.92 1.96 -2.53
CA LEU A 195 15.29 1.57 -2.91
C LEU A 195 15.52 1.45 -4.42
N ALA A 196 14.50 1.07 -5.19
CA ALA A 196 14.61 0.73 -6.61
C ALA A 196 15.10 1.93 -7.43
N GLN A 197 16.08 1.69 -8.31
CA GLN A 197 16.61 2.63 -9.28
C GLN A 197 16.02 2.40 -10.69
N SER A 198 15.26 1.34 -10.87
CA SER A 198 14.61 0.99 -12.12
C SER A 198 13.27 0.28 -11.89
N ILE A 199 12.43 0.27 -12.92
CA ILE A 199 11.15 -0.48 -12.91
C ILE A 199 11.41 -1.98 -12.68
N SER A 200 12.48 -2.53 -13.26
CA SER A 200 12.82 -3.94 -13.13
C SER A 200 13.19 -4.31 -11.69
N GLU A 201 13.93 -3.44 -10.99
CA GLU A 201 14.28 -3.65 -9.59
C GLU A 201 13.03 -3.59 -8.71
N ALA A 202 12.16 -2.60 -8.92
CA ALA A 202 10.88 -2.52 -8.22
C ALA A 202 10.03 -3.78 -8.45
N ALA A 203 9.95 -4.25 -9.70
CA ALA A 203 9.18 -5.43 -10.07
C ALA A 203 9.67 -6.70 -9.38
N ALA A 204 10.97 -6.85 -9.13
CA ALA A 204 11.52 -8.05 -8.50
C ALA A 204 10.92 -8.28 -7.10
N GLY A 205 10.94 -7.26 -6.23
CA GLY A 205 10.36 -7.34 -4.89
C GLY A 205 8.83 -7.41 -4.90
N ILE A 206 8.17 -6.61 -5.74
CA ILE A 206 6.71 -6.57 -5.84
C ILE A 206 6.16 -7.93 -6.30
N ASN A 207 6.79 -8.56 -7.30
CA ASN A 207 6.37 -9.89 -7.75
C ASN A 207 6.48 -10.94 -6.64
N LYS A 208 7.59 -10.93 -5.86
CA LYS A 208 7.74 -11.80 -4.69
C LYS A 208 6.66 -11.55 -3.64
N LEU A 209 6.35 -10.28 -3.36
CA LEU A 209 5.30 -9.93 -2.41
C LEU A 209 3.95 -10.47 -2.86
N VAL A 210 3.55 -10.23 -4.12
CA VAL A 210 2.27 -10.72 -4.66
C VAL A 210 2.19 -12.24 -4.61
N ASP A 211 3.25 -12.93 -5.04
CA ASP A 211 3.31 -14.39 -5.00
C ASP A 211 3.13 -14.90 -3.55
N ARG A 212 3.87 -14.30 -2.61
CA ARG A 212 3.80 -14.70 -1.20
C ARG A 212 2.44 -14.41 -0.57
N VAL A 213 1.84 -13.27 -0.86
CA VAL A 213 0.48 -12.93 -0.41
C VAL A 213 -0.53 -13.99 -0.91
N LEU A 214 -0.46 -14.38 -2.18
CA LEU A 214 -1.34 -15.41 -2.74
C LEU A 214 -1.11 -16.80 -2.12
N GLU A 215 0.13 -17.17 -1.82
CA GLU A 215 0.47 -18.42 -1.13
C GLU A 215 -0.14 -18.48 0.29
N LEU A 216 -0.22 -17.37 0.98
CA LEU A 216 -0.74 -17.28 2.35
C LEU A 216 -2.27 -17.28 2.44
N THR A 217 -2.99 -17.31 1.32
CA THR A 217 -4.47 -17.33 1.26
C THR A 217 -5.10 -18.71 1.53
N HIS A 218 -4.37 -19.58 2.15
CA HIS A 218 -4.84 -20.97 2.46
C HIS A 218 -5.32 -21.09 3.89
#